data_d2ba3d5d986f026fcfc5d2f22d9ced74
#
_entry.id   d2ba3d5d986f026fcfc5d2f22d9ced74
#
_cell.length_a   1.000
_cell.length_b   1.000
_cell.length_c   1.000
_cell.angle_alpha   90.00
_cell.angle_beta   90.00
_cell.angle_gamma   90.00
#
_symmetry.space_group_name_H-M   'P 1'
#
loop_
_entity.id
_entity.type
_entity.pdbx_description
1 polymer ?
#
loop_
_entity_poly.entity_id
_entity_poly.type
_entity_poly.pdbx_seq_one_letter_code
_entity_poly.pdbx_strand_id
1 'polypeptide(L)'
;IDDFEDDYPEESLLEMKRKHEDAIAAQCDLIYTEPTELLMVTSPIKGRYPVKISFKSCANAVMPQKRVSGSNGQRIQIEVEDDYHSTHYWESVSRGLERRFFQTVTAILEESPNVHFSVFPLAPMPLIMKLGYKMGDKVRAEVFQYSRSRDSWNWNTHEQTNHFSAEKQILREGRRVALVLSLTADIAPTRITEVYNADILYFIRAEHFGVDCIQSQADLVAFWREYQRVCDEIKNIYPQIREIGVFPAMPVSAA
;
A
#
# COMPACT_ATOMS: atom_id res chain seq x y z
N ILE A 1 -38.09 -32.18 12.83
CA ILE A 1 -38.06 -30.93 12.01
C ILE A 1 -39.38 -30.22 12.12
N ASP A 2 -40.47 -30.96 12.39
CA ASP A 2 -41.84 -30.43 12.50
C ASP A 2 -42.14 -29.72 13.85
N ASP A 3 -41.31 -29.89 14.87
CA ASP A 3 -41.56 -29.33 16.24
C ASP A 3 -41.02 -27.86 16.40
N PHE A 4 -40.40 -27.26 15.38
CA PHE A 4 -39.87 -25.89 15.47
C PHE A 4 -40.75 -24.83 14.80
N GLU A 5 -41.74 -25.21 13.98
CA GLU A 5 -42.54 -24.23 13.23
C GLU A 5 -43.61 -23.52 14.08
N ASP A 6 -43.98 -24.10 15.25
CA ASP A 6 -45.06 -23.55 16.09
C ASP A 6 -44.60 -22.42 17.05
N ASP A 7 -43.29 -22.19 17.24
CA ASP A 7 -42.80 -21.24 18.24
C ASP A 7 -42.35 -19.88 17.68
N TYR A 8 -42.31 -19.69 16.35
CA TYR A 8 -41.84 -18.42 15.74
C TYR A 8 -42.92 -17.79 14.85
N PRO A 9 -43.13 -16.46 14.93
CA PRO A 9 -44.00 -15.74 14.00
C PRO A 9 -43.60 -16.01 12.56
N GLU A 10 -44.56 -16.25 11.67
CA GLU A 10 -44.36 -16.57 10.25
C GLU A 10 -43.45 -15.55 9.54
N GLU A 11 -43.55 -14.28 9.94
CA GLU A 11 -42.75 -13.17 9.49
C GLU A 11 -41.24 -13.31 9.84
N SER A 12 -40.93 -13.85 11.03
CA SER A 12 -39.56 -14.14 11.50
C SER A 12 -38.93 -15.29 10.72
N LEU A 13 -39.70 -16.33 10.39
CA LEU A 13 -39.24 -17.46 9.59
C LEU A 13 -38.95 -17.05 8.16
N LEU A 14 -39.75 -16.18 7.55
CA LEU A 14 -39.50 -15.62 6.23
C LEU A 14 -38.24 -14.76 6.18
N GLU A 15 -38.03 -13.94 7.20
CA GLU A 15 -36.81 -13.13 7.31
C GLU A 15 -35.56 -13.98 7.52
N MET A 16 -35.62 -15.02 8.30
CA MET A 16 -34.54 -16.00 8.49
C MET A 16 -34.23 -16.74 7.20
N LYS A 17 -35.24 -17.21 6.46
CA LYS A 17 -35.07 -17.86 5.15
C LYS A 17 -34.39 -16.92 4.15
N ARG A 18 -34.85 -15.67 4.04
CA ARG A 18 -34.23 -14.68 3.17
C ARG A 18 -32.78 -14.41 3.55
N LYS A 19 -32.45 -14.21 4.83
CA LYS A 19 -31.06 -14.03 5.30
C LYS A 19 -30.20 -15.24 5.00
N HIS A 20 -30.75 -16.44 5.06
CA HIS A 20 -30.02 -17.66 4.73
C HIS A 20 -29.78 -17.80 3.22
N GLU A 21 -30.78 -17.49 2.41
CA GLU A 21 -30.67 -17.46 0.95
C GLU A 21 -29.65 -16.40 0.47
N ASP A 22 -29.70 -15.18 1.05
CA ASP A 22 -28.75 -14.11 0.79
C ASP A 22 -27.32 -14.52 1.19
N ALA A 23 -27.16 -15.23 2.31
CA ALA A 23 -25.87 -15.73 2.77
C ALA A 23 -25.32 -16.83 1.85
N ILE A 24 -26.18 -17.73 1.35
CA ILE A 24 -25.79 -18.76 0.36
C ILE A 24 -25.42 -18.12 -0.96
N ALA A 25 -26.21 -17.17 -1.45
CA ALA A 25 -25.93 -16.43 -2.68
C ALA A 25 -24.59 -15.70 -2.59
N ALA A 26 -24.34 -14.96 -1.51
CA ALA A 26 -23.07 -14.28 -1.26
C ALA A 26 -21.89 -15.26 -1.19
N GLN A 27 -22.07 -16.45 -0.64
CA GLN A 27 -21.06 -17.49 -0.58
C GLN A 27 -20.79 -18.12 -1.96
N CYS A 28 -21.83 -18.29 -2.78
CA CYS A 28 -21.69 -18.74 -4.16
C CYS A 28 -20.95 -17.69 -5.02
N ASP A 29 -21.26 -16.42 -4.89
CA ASP A 29 -20.56 -15.33 -5.58
C ASP A 29 -19.08 -15.29 -5.21
N LEU A 30 -18.74 -15.51 -3.93
CA LEU A 30 -17.35 -15.59 -3.44
C LEU A 30 -16.55 -16.75 -4.05
N ILE A 31 -17.20 -17.85 -4.47
CA ILE A 31 -16.51 -18.99 -5.12
C ILE A 31 -15.98 -18.61 -6.50
N TYR A 32 -16.64 -17.68 -7.19
CA TYR A 32 -16.26 -17.21 -8.53
C TYR A 32 -15.33 -16.00 -8.49
N THR A 33 -15.07 -15.40 -7.31
CA THR A 33 -14.13 -14.29 -7.20
C THR A 33 -12.69 -14.76 -7.23
N GLU A 34 -11.81 -13.92 -7.76
CA GLU A 34 -10.39 -14.19 -7.82
C GLU A 34 -9.80 -14.40 -6.41
N PRO A 35 -9.05 -15.50 -6.18
CA PRO A 35 -8.38 -15.70 -4.90
C PRO A 35 -7.21 -14.71 -4.72
N THR A 36 -7.00 -14.27 -3.48
CA THR A 36 -5.88 -13.39 -3.11
C THR A 36 -5.22 -13.85 -1.81
N GLU A 37 -3.89 -13.79 -1.77
CA GLU A 37 -3.11 -13.93 -0.55
C GLU A 37 -3.03 -12.59 0.17
N LEU A 38 -3.37 -12.53 1.46
CA LEU A 38 -3.17 -11.33 2.26
C LEU A 38 -1.72 -11.26 2.72
N LEU A 39 -1.01 -10.19 2.34
CA LEU A 39 0.35 -9.92 2.77
C LEU A 39 0.39 -8.72 3.72
N MET A 40 0.56 -8.99 5.01
CA MET A 40 0.66 -7.98 6.05
C MET A 40 2.13 -7.69 6.35
N VAL A 41 2.56 -6.44 6.13
CA VAL A 41 3.96 -6.03 6.28
C VAL A 41 4.09 -5.00 7.39
N THR A 42 4.88 -5.32 8.42
CA THR A 42 5.12 -4.43 9.56
C THR A 42 6.60 -4.31 9.88
N SER A 43 7.03 -3.09 10.20
CA SER A 43 8.36 -2.83 10.75
C SER A 43 8.24 -1.68 11.76
N PRO A 44 7.99 -1.99 13.04
CA PRO A 44 7.88 -0.96 14.07
C PRO A 44 9.23 -0.29 14.31
N ILE A 45 9.21 1.03 14.51
CA ILE A 45 10.38 1.78 14.97
C ILE A 45 10.34 1.82 16.49
N LYS A 46 11.47 1.52 17.14
CA LYS A 46 11.62 1.58 18.61
C LYS A 46 11.13 2.94 19.16
N GLY A 47 10.35 2.90 20.21
CA GLY A 47 9.77 4.10 20.85
C GLY A 47 8.50 4.62 20.18
N ARG A 48 8.03 4.02 19.07
CA ARG A 48 6.72 4.27 18.49
C ARG A 48 5.76 3.13 18.84
N TYR A 49 4.45 3.44 18.85
CA TYR A 49 3.43 2.43 19.15
C TYR A 49 3.56 1.22 18.22
N PRO A 50 3.49 -0.01 18.77
CA PRO A 50 3.51 -1.20 17.95
C PRO A 50 2.28 -1.21 17.03
N VAL A 51 2.53 -1.34 15.75
CA VAL A 51 1.47 -1.44 14.75
C VAL A 51 1.05 -2.90 14.61
N LYS A 52 -0.22 -3.18 14.88
CA LYS A 52 -0.80 -4.50 14.67
C LYS A 52 -1.77 -4.43 13.49
N ILE A 53 -1.56 -5.29 12.51
CA ILE A 53 -2.50 -5.48 11.39
C ILE A 53 -3.36 -6.70 11.71
N SER A 54 -4.68 -6.49 11.77
CA SER A 54 -5.65 -7.56 11.97
C SER A 54 -5.96 -8.27 10.66
N PHE A 55 -5.87 -9.59 10.64
CA PHE A 55 -6.31 -10.40 9.51
C PHE A 55 -7.76 -10.11 9.13
N LYS A 56 -8.66 -10.06 10.12
CA LYS A 56 -10.10 -9.78 9.90
C LYS A 56 -10.31 -8.42 9.21
N SER A 57 -9.58 -7.38 9.62
CA SER A 57 -9.69 -6.05 9.01
C SER A 57 -9.21 -6.05 7.56
N CYS A 58 -8.11 -6.77 7.26
CA CYS A 58 -7.61 -6.93 5.91
C CYS A 58 -8.55 -7.75 5.03
N ALA A 59 -9.07 -8.85 5.55
CA ALA A 59 -10.04 -9.68 4.83
C ALA A 59 -11.32 -8.90 4.48
N ASN A 60 -11.83 -8.11 5.41
CA ASN A 60 -12.99 -7.25 5.15
C ASN A 60 -12.72 -6.19 4.06
N ALA A 61 -11.49 -5.71 3.95
CA ALA A 61 -11.13 -4.70 2.96
C ALA A 61 -11.07 -5.25 1.53
N VAL A 62 -10.76 -6.53 1.34
CA VAL A 62 -10.70 -7.16 0.01
C VAL A 62 -12.02 -7.77 -0.44
N MET A 63 -12.89 -8.15 0.50
CA MET A 63 -14.19 -8.72 0.19
C MET A 63 -15.23 -7.63 -0.13
N PRO A 64 -16.20 -7.85 -1.03
CA PRO A 64 -16.44 -9.09 -1.79
C PRO A 64 -15.63 -9.19 -3.10
N GLN A 65 -14.79 -8.20 -3.46
CA GLN A 65 -14.11 -8.14 -4.76
C GLN A 65 -13.15 -9.30 -4.99
N LYS A 66 -12.54 -9.82 -3.92
CA LYS A 66 -11.64 -10.97 -3.96
C LYS A 66 -11.94 -11.95 -2.82
N ARG A 67 -11.63 -13.22 -3.06
CA ARG A 67 -11.73 -14.28 -2.05
C ARG A 67 -10.38 -14.46 -1.37
N VAL A 68 -10.33 -14.33 -0.05
CA VAL A 68 -9.11 -14.53 0.73
C VAL A 68 -8.71 -16.01 0.71
N SER A 69 -7.45 -16.28 0.36
CA SER A 69 -6.84 -17.61 0.46
C SER A 69 -6.37 -17.86 1.89
N GLY A 70 -6.71 -19.02 2.43
CA GLY A 70 -6.30 -19.40 3.79
C GLY A 70 -6.98 -18.62 4.91
N SER A 71 -6.58 -18.91 6.15
CA SER A 71 -7.24 -18.39 7.37
C SER A 71 -6.43 -17.36 8.15
N ASN A 72 -5.15 -17.17 7.86
CA ASN A 72 -4.25 -16.34 8.68
C ASN A 72 -3.49 -15.27 7.89
N GLY A 73 -3.45 -15.39 6.54
CA GLY A 73 -2.64 -14.54 5.68
C GLY A 73 -1.14 -14.69 5.93
N GLN A 74 -0.35 -14.01 5.12
CA GLN A 74 1.11 -13.99 5.20
C GLN A 74 1.61 -12.77 5.97
N ARG A 75 2.68 -12.93 6.73
CA ARG A 75 3.24 -11.85 7.54
C ARG A 75 4.73 -11.66 7.28
N ILE A 76 5.09 -10.44 6.91
CA ILE A 76 6.47 -9.96 6.94
C ILE A 76 6.59 -9.00 8.11
N GLN A 77 7.17 -9.45 9.21
CA GLN A 77 7.42 -8.65 10.39
C GLN A 77 8.93 -8.51 10.57
N ILE A 78 9.41 -7.27 10.63
CA ILE A 78 10.83 -6.95 10.77
C ILE A 78 10.98 -6.06 11.98
N GLU A 79 11.66 -6.59 13.00
CA GLU A 79 11.96 -5.88 14.24
C GLU A 79 13.47 -5.73 14.35
N VAL A 80 13.93 -4.50 14.53
CA VAL A 80 15.33 -4.15 14.75
C VAL A 80 15.39 -3.19 15.93
N GLU A 81 16.23 -3.50 16.89
CA GLU A 81 16.35 -2.71 18.12
C GLU A 81 17.29 -1.50 18.00
N ASP A 82 18.04 -1.41 16.90
CA ASP A 82 18.99 -0.35 16.66
C ASP A 82 18.30 1.03 16.50
N ASP A 83 19.09 2.08 16.64
CA ASP A 83 18.63 3.43 16.36
C ASP A 83 18.32 3.61 14.87
N TYR A 84 17.10 4.00 14.54
CA TYR A 84 16.64 4.19 13.16
C TYR A 84 17.35 5.34 12.42
N HIS A 85 18.11 6.19 13.10
CA HIS A 85 18.99 7.19 12.49
C HIS A 85 20.31 6.61 12.01
N SER A 86 20.66 5.39 12.42
CA SER A 86 21.90 4.75 12.03
C SER A 86 21.81 4.04 10.68
N THR A 87 22.91 4.05 9.95
CA THR A 87 23.04 3.27 8.69
C THR A 87 22.84 1.78 8.96
N HIS A 88 23.34 1.28 10.09
CA HIS A 88 23.23 -0.12 10.47
C HIS A 88 21.79 -0.59 10.63
N TYR A 89 20.91 0.26 11.19
CA TYR A 89 19.48 -0.02 11.24
C TYR A 89 18.92 -0.31 9.84
N TRP A 90 19.17 0.60 8.88
CA TRP A 90 18.64 0.49 7.51
C TRP A 90 19.18 -0.72 6.76
N GLU A 91 20.44 -1.08 6.96
CA GLU A 91 21.03 -2.31 6.44
C GLU A 91 20.38 -3.56 7.03
N SER A 92 20.12 -3.56 8.33
CA SER A 92 19.52 -4.69 9.05
C SER A 92 18.06 -4.90 8.65
N VAL A 93 17.23 -3.85 8.61
CA VAL A 93 15.84 -3.97 8.15
C VAL A 93 15.75 -4.36 6.68
N SER A 94 16.66 -3.84 5.84
CA SER A 94 16.76 -4.17 4.42
C SER A 94 17.05 -5.66 4.20
N ARG A 95 18.05 -6.22 4.89
CA ARG A 95 18.38 -7.67 4.87
C ARG A 95 17.23 -8.52 5.46
N GLY A 96 16.60 -8.01 6.52
CA GLY A 96 15.44 -8.65 7.13
C GLY A 96 14.28 -8.78 6.14
N LEU A 97 13.98 -7.70 5.38
CA LEU A 97 12.97 -7.73 4.34
C LEU A 97 13.29 -8.75 3.25
N GLU A 98 14.52 -8.76 2.74
CA GLU A 98 14.93 -9.69 1.67
C GLU A 98 14.74 -11.14 2.08
N ARG A 99 15.20 -11.49 3.29
CA ARG A 99 15.07 -12.84 3.83
C ARG A 99 13.60 -13.24 3.99
N ARG A 100 12.77 -12.35 4.58
CA ARG A 100 11.34 -12.63 4.79
C ARG A 100 10.57 -12.67 3.49
N PHE A 101 10.90 -11.79 2.55
CA PHE A 101 10.29 -11.80 1.22
C PHE A 101 10.54 -13.12 0.50
N PHE A 102 11.78 -13.60 0.51
CA PHE A 102 12.14 -14.88 -0.07
C PHE A 102 11.38 -16.04 0.58
N GLN A 103 11.33 -16.07 1.92
CA GLN A 103 10.67 -17.13 2.68
C GLN A 103 9.14 -17.14 2.53
N THR A 104 8.53 -16.01 2.18
CA THR A 104 7.07 -15.83 2.15
C THR A 104 6.57 -15.68 0.71
N VAL A 105 6.92 -14.57 0.06
CA VAL A 105 6.37 -14.24 -1.27
C VAL A 105 6.96 -15.13 -2.35
N THR A 106 8.29 -15.29 -2.37
CA THR A 106 8.95 -16.10 -3.40
C THR A 106 8.53 -17.58 -3.30
N ALA A 107 8.45 -18.11 -2.07
CA ALA A 107 8.01 -19.51 -1.87
C ALA A 107 6.58 -19.76 -2.41
N ILE A 108 5.65 -18.81 -2.20
CA ILE A 108 4.29 -18.91 -2.73
C ILE A 108 4.29 -18.81 -4.27
N LEU A 109 5.10 -17.92 -4.84
CA LEU A 109 5.20 -17.76 -6.29
C LEU A 109 5.81 -18.99 -6.98
N GLU A 110 6.70 -19.70 -6.31
CA GLU A 110 7.25 -20.99 -6.82
C GLU A 110 6.17 -22.07 -6.92
N GLU A 111 5.24 -22.11 -5.97
CA GLU A 111 4.11 -23.04 -5.98
C GLU A 111 2.95 -22.56 -6.86
N SER A 112 2.70 -21.26 -6.89
CA SER A 112 1.57 -20.63 -7.58
C SER A 112 1.98 -19.33 -8.28
N PRO A 113 2.59 -19.40 -9.48
CA PRO A 113 3.17 -18.24 -10.17
C PRO A 113 2.19 -17.10 -10.49
N ASN A 114 0.91 -17.41 -10.61
CA ASN A 114 -0.14 -16.45 -10.95
C ASN A 114 -0.95 -15.95 -9.74
N VAL A 115 -0.50 -16.24 -8.52
CA VAL A 115 -1.19 -15.80 -7.32
C VAL A 115 -1.28 -14.28 -7.26
N HIS A 116 -2.41 -13.77 -6.78
CA HIS A 116 -2.61 -12.35 -6.48
C HIS A 116 -2.32 -12.08 -5.00
N PHE A 117 -1.65 -10.96 -4.71
CA PHE A 117 -1.41 -10.49 -3.35
C PHE A 117 -2.20 -9.22 -3.05
N SER A 118 -2.93 -9.21 -1.95
CA SER A 118 -3.45 -7.98 -1.34
C SER A 118 -2.51 -7.55 -0.21
N VAL A 119 -1.81 -6.43 -0.40
CA VAL A 119 -0.70 -5.99 0.45
C VAL A 119 -1.17 -4.91 1.41
N PHE A 120 -0.89 -5.10 2.70
CA PHE A 120 -1.25 -4.21 3.79
C PHE A 120 0.01 -3.75 4.53
N PRO A 121 0.65 -2.64 4.08
CA PRO A 121 1.93 -2.22 4.62
C PRO A 121 1.76 -1.16 5.72
N LEU A 122 2.41 -1.39 6.87
CA LEU A 122 2.62 -0.39 7.92
C LEU A 122 4.09 -0.44 8.37
N ALA A 123 4.96 0.16 7.56
CA ALA A 123 6.39 0.17 7.75
C ALA A 123 6.99 1.52 7.31
N PRO A 124 8.25 1.81 7.64
CA PRO A 124 8.94 2.99 7.13
C PRO A 124 8.97 3.03 5.60
N MET A 125 8.79 4.23 5.05
CA MET A 125 8.66 4.45 3.60
C MET A 125 9.78 3.81 2.75
N PRO A 126 11.08 3.93 3.10
CA PRO A 126 12.14 3.29 2.32
C PRO A 126 12.00 1.77 2.23
N LEU A 127 11.44 1.16 3.30
CA LEU A 127 11.25 -0.29 3.33
C LEU A 127 10.08 -0.72 2.44
N ILE A 128 9.00 0.09 2.40
CA ILE A 128 7.84 -0.18 1.53
C ILE A 128 8.25 0.00 0.07
N MET A 129 8.99 1.04 -0.27
CA MET A 129 9.55 1.24 -1.62
C MET A 129 10.45 0.06 -2.03
N LYS A 130 11.28 -0.46 -1.11
CA LYS A 130 12.08 -1.66 -1.36
C LYS A 130 11.21 -2.90 -1.55
N LEU A 131 10.12 -3.04 -0.80
CA LEU A 131 9.16 -4.13 -1.00
C LEU A 131 8.54 -4.06 -2.41
N GLY A 132 8.07 -2.88 -2.83
CA GLY A 132 7.54 -2.66 -4.18
C GLY A 132 8.57 -3.01 -5.27
N TYR A 133 9.81 -2.58 -5.11
CA TYR A 133 10.90 -2.95 -6.01
C TYR A 133 11.13 -4.46 -6.09
N LYS A 134 11.04 -5.18 -4.95
CA LYS A 134 11.19 -6.64 -4.90
C LYS A 134 10.01 -7.38 -5.53
N MET A 135 8.81 -6.88 -5.38
CA MET A 135 7.62 -7.42 -6.06
C MET A 135 7.72 -7.21 -7.58
N GLY A 136 8.21 -6.04 -8.00
CA GLY A 136 8.35 -5.70 -9.40
C GLY A 136 7.01 -5.66 -10.14
N ASP A 137 7.07 -5.71 -11.46
CA ASP A 137 5.92 -5.69 -12.38
C ASP A 137 5.32 -7.09 -12.65
N LYS A 138 5.99 -8.14 -12.19
CA LYS A 138 5.61 -9.54 -12.46
C LYS A 138 4.67 -10.11 -11.39
N VAL A 139 4.69 -9.56 -10.18
CA VAL A 139 3.82 -10.01 -9.09
C VAL A 139 2.50 -9.28 -9.19
N ARG A 140 1.42 -10.04 -9.33
CA ARG A 140 0.06 -9.49 -9.30
C ARG A 140 -0.27 -9.03 -7.89
N ALA A 141 -0.30 -7.73 -7.66
CA ALA A 141 -0.51 -7.18 -6.33
C ALA A 141 -1.37 -5.93 -6.35
N GLU A 142 -2.14 -5.76 -5.28
CA GLU A 142 -2.87 -4.56 -4.93
C GLU A 142 -2.43 -4.08 -3.55
N VAL A 143 -2.09 -2.79 -3.42
CA VAL A 143 -1.63 -2.23 -2.14
C VAL A 143 -2.75 -1.42 -1.52
N PHE A 144 -3.08 -1.72 -0.27
CA PHE A 144 -4.13 -1.06 0.49
C PHE A 144 -3.60 0.07 1.35
N GLN A 145 -4.40 1.11 1.51
CA GLN A 145 -4.11 2.26 2.36
C GLN A 145 -4.90 2.19 3.66
N TYR A 146 -4.20 2.25 4.81
CA TYR A 146 -4.86 2.40 6.08
C TYR A 146 -5.32 3.84 6.29
N SER A 147 -6.61 4.05 6.39
CA SER A 147 -7.20 5.34 6.76
C SER A 147 -7.25 5.47 8.27
N ARG A 148 -6.47 6.40 8.81
CA ARG A 148 -6.43 6.66 10.27
C ARG A 148 -7.73 7.31 10.75
N SER A 149 -8.37 8.13 9.92
CA SER A 149 -9.63 8.80 10.26
C SER A 149 -10.80 7.84 10.38
N ARG A 150 -10.78 6.72 9.59
CA ARG A 150 -11.84 5.71 9.56
C ARG A 150 -11.47 4.43 10.30
N ASP A 151 -10.25 4.29 10.79
CA ASP A 151 -9.71 3.06 11.40
C ASP A 151 -9.94 1.81 10.51
N SER A 152 -9.67 1.96 9.20
CA SER A 152 -10.04 0.96 8.20
C SER A 152 -9.07 0.91 7.03
N TRP A 153 -8.97 -0.27 6.42
CA TRP A 153 -8.27 -0.52 5.15
C TRP A 153 -9.18 -0.39 3.92
N ASN A 154 -10.49 -0.21 4.11
CA ASN A 154 -11.41 -0.12 3.00
C ASN A 154 -11.16 1.15 2.20
N TRP A 155 -11.11 1.01 0.88
CA TRP A 155 -11.11 2.14 -0.01
C TRP A 155 -12.39 2.97 0.14
N ASN A 156 -12.27 4.27 -0.05
CA ASN A 156 -13.44 5.13 -0.10
C ASN A 156 -14.15 4.94 -1.45
N THR A 157 -15.47 4.87 -1.42
CA THR A 157 -16.32 4.74 -2.60
C THR A 157 -16.74 6.09 -3.19
N HIS A 158 -16.28 7.21 -2.62
CA HIS A 158 -16.62 8.54 -3.13
C HIS A 158 -15.99 8.80 -4.51
N GLU A 159 -16.76 9.43 -5.39
CA GLU A 159 -16.40 9.67 -6.79
C GLU A 159 -15.35 10.78 -6.99
N GLN A 160 -15.08 11.60 -5.96
CA GLN A 160 -14.18 12.73 -6.09
C GLN A 160 -12.72 12.27 -6.02
N THR A 161 -12.05 12.34 -7.17
CA THR A 161 -10.63 11.99 -7.29
C THR A 161 -9.74 13.20 -6.97
N ASN A 162 -8.70 13.01 -6.17
CA ASN A 162 -7.69 14.03 -5.91
C ASN A 162 -6.88 14.32 -7.19
N HIS A 163 -6.46 15.56 -7.35
CA HIS A 163 -5.62 15.97 -8.46
C HIS A 163 -4.15 16.04 -8.02
N PHE A 164 -3.26 15.55 -8.87
CA PHE A 164 -1.81 15.59 -8.64
C PHE A 164 -1.14 16.40 -9.73
N SER A 165 -0.20 17.24 -9.35
CA SER A 165 0.54 18.10 -10.28
C SER A 165 2.03 18.06 -9.99
N ALA A 166 2.82 18.22 -11.04
CA ALA A 166 4.27 18.29 -10.92
C ALA A 166 4.81 19.68 -11.24
N GLU A 167 5.83 20.06 -10.49
CA GLU A 167 6.59 21.30 -10.66
C GLU A 167 8.08 20.97 -10.71
N LYS A 168 8.79 21.60 -11.65
CA LYS A 168 10.25 21.51 -11.77
C LYS A 168 10.89 22.78 -11.29
N GLN A 169 11.87 22.68 -10.40
CA GLN A 169 12.69 23.79 -9.94
C GLN A 169 14.18 23.51 -10.24
N ILE A 170 14.81 24.41 -10.98
CA ILE A 170 16.25 24.35 -11.24
C ILE A 170 16.94 25.23 -10.20
N LEU A 171 17.79 24.64 -9.38
CA LEU A 171 18.58 25.34 -8.35
C LEU A 171 19.89 25.87 -8.92
N ARG A 172 20.52 25.08 -9.80
CA ARG A 172 21.78 25.40 -10.47
C ARG A 172 21.99 24.53 -11.70
N GLU A 173 22.98 24.84 -12.49
CA GLU A 173 23.42 23.96 -13.55
C GLU A 173 23.96 22.65 -12.98
N GLY A 174 23.49 21.52 -13.53
CA GLY A 174 23.91 20.19 -13.08
C GLY A 174 22.93 19.09 -13.48
N ARG A 175 23.16 17.90 -12.96
CA ARG A 175 22.41 16.69 -13.34
C ARG A 175 21.93 15.86 -12.13
N ARG A 176 22.16 16.33 -10.91
CA ARG A 176 21.65 15.65 -9.72
C ARG A 176 20.18 15.99 -9.52
N VAL A 177 19.32 15.03 -9.79
CA VAL A 177 17.86 15.19 -9.68
C VAL A 177 17.39 14.66 -8.35
N ALA A 178 16.53 15.41 -7.69
CA ALA A 178 15.72 14.96 -6.58
C ALA A 178 14.24 14.92 -6.98
N LEU A 179 13.59 13.80 -6.72
CA LEU A 179 12.14 13.62 -6.85
C LEU A 179 11.50 13.74 -5.47
N VAL A 180 10.65 14.75 -5.32
CA VAL A 180 10.05 15.14 -4.05
C VAL A 180 8.55 14.84 -4.11
N LEU A 181 8.11 13.87 -3.33
CA LEU A 181 6.72 13.42 -3.29
C LEU A 181 6.02 14.07 -2.08
N SER A 182 5.58 15.33 -2.25
CA SER A 182 4.94 16.14 -1.22
C SER A 182 3.43 15.93 -1.22
N LEU A 183 2.97 14.74 -0.86
CA LEU A 183 1.55 14.39 -0.86
C LEU A 183 0.90 14.56 0.52
N THR A 184 1.60 14.14 1.59
CA THR A 184 1.08 14.22 2.96
C THR A 184 1.59 15.42 3.74
N ALA A 185 2.73 15.96 3.35
CA ALA A 185 3.35 17.14 3.94
C ALA A 185 4.21 17.84 2.90
N ASP A 186 4.33 19.16 3.01
CA ASP A 186 5.25 19.90 2.16
C ASP A 186 6.70 19.72 2.64
N ILE A 187 7.60 19.48 1.67
CA ILE A 187 9.03 19.36 1.91
C ILE A 187 9.72 20.59 1.32
N ALA A 188 10.22 21.45 2.18
CA ALA A 188 10.93 22.65 1.76
C ALA A 188 12.22 22.30 1.01
N PRO A 189 12.57 23.02 -0.09
CA PRO A 189 13.82 22.79 -0.86
C PRO A 189 15.07 22.80 0.00
N THR A 190 15.11 23.65 1.03
CA THR A 190 16.26 23.77 1.94
C THR A 190 16.55 22.46 2.67
N ARG A 191 15.51 21.73 3.13
CA ARG A 191 15.65 20.44 3.81
C ARG A 191 16.22 19.36 2.89
N ILE A 192 15.96 19.48 1.58
CA ILE A 192 16.49 18.54 0.60
C ILE A 192 17.97 18.84 0.37
N THR A 193 18.31 20.11 0.17
CA THR A 193 19.71 20.53 -0.13
C THR A 193 20.66 20.34 1.03
N GLU A 194 20.16 20.33 2.29
CA GLU A 194 20.94 19.99 3.48
C GLU A 194 21.48 18.56 3.48
N VAL A 195 20.75 17.61 2.87
CA VAL A 195 21.10 16.17 2.91
C VAL A 195 21.45 15.59 1.55
N TYR A 196 21.02 16.24 0.47
CA TYR A 196 21.28 15.82 -0.90
C TYR A 196 21.62 17.03 -1.77
N ASN A 197 22.80 17.01 -2.36
CA ASN A 197 23.29 18.11 -3.19
C ASN A 197 22.59 18.13 -4.55
N ALA A 198 21.27 18.36 -4.56
CA ALA A 198 20.45 18.41 -5.76
C ALA A 198 20.76 19.65 -6.60
N ASP A 199 20.73 19.49 -7.92
CA ASP A 199 20.80 20.59 -8.89
C ASP A 199 19.39 20.93 -9.39
N ILE A 200 18.51 19.92 -9.45
CA ILE A 200 17.16 20.00 -9.98
C ILE A 200 16.22 19.26 -9.05
N LEU A 201 15.09 19.91 -8.72
CA LEU A 201 14.03 19.32 -7.94
C LEU A 201 12.78 19.12 -8.82
N TYR A 202 12.21 17.93 -8.79
CA TYR A 202 10.87 17.64 -9.30
C TYR A 202 9.95 17.39 -8.12
N PHE A 203 8.96 18.21 -7.95
CA PHE A 203 7.92 18.04 -6.95
C PHE A 203 6.70 17.40 -7.58
N ILE A 204 6.12 16.42 -6.89
CA ILE A 204 4.74 15.99 -7.14
C ILE A 204 3.93 16.34 -5.89
N ARG A 205 2.86 17.10 -6.09
CA ARG A 205 1.98 17.59 -5.03
C ARG A 205 0.55 17.13 -5.27
N ALA A 206 -0.16 16.87 -4.19
CA ALA A 206 -1.60 16.66 -4.21
C ALA A 206 -2.31 18.01 -4.01
N GLU A 207 -3.39 18.27 -4.73
CA GLU A 207 -4.23 19.47 -4.53
C GLU A 207 -4.83 19.48 -3.12
N HIS A 208 -5.40 18.35 -2.70
CA HIS A 208 -5.82 18.11 -1.34
C HIS A 208 -4.75 17.29 -0.64
N PHE A 209 -3.75 17.97 -0.06
CA PHE A 209 -2.64 17.32 0.63
C PHE A 209 -3.02 16.91 2.05
N GLY A 210 -2.31 15.91 2.60
CA GLY A 210 -2.52 15.40 3.95
C GLY A 210 -2.51 13.88 4.00
N VAL A 211 -2.74 13.33 5.20
CA VAL A 211 -2.68 11.87 5.43
C VAL A 211 -3.72 11.09 4.64
N ASP A 212 -4.81 11.72 4.27
CA ASP A 212 -5.92 11.16 3.49
C ASP A 212 -5.93 11.66 2.03
N CYS A 213 -4.78 12.06 1.46
CA CYS A 213 -4.69 12.53 0.07
C CYS A 213 -4.92 11.44 -0.97
N ILE A 214 -4.81 10.17 -0.58
CA ILE A 214 -5.17 8.98 -1.37
C ILE A 214 -6.18 8.19 -0.56
N GLN A 215 -7.44 8.21 -0.98
CA GLN A 215 -8.56 7.55 -0.31
C GLN A 215 -9.21 6.47 -1.17
N SER A 216 -8.95 6.47 -2.48
CA SER A 216 -9.54 5.57 -3.45
C SER A 216 -8.48 5.00 -4.39
N GLN A 217 -8.81 3.91 -5.07
CA GLN A 217 -7.98 3.39 -6.17
C GLN A 217 -7.85 4.40 -7.32
N ALA A 218 -8.87 5.23 -7.55
CA ALA A 218 -8.84 6.28 -8.56
C ALA A 218 -7.77 7.34 -8.24
N ASP A 219 -7.64 7.74 -6.97
CA ASP A 219 -6.58 8.65 -6.53
C ASP A 219 -5.20 8.04 -6.77
N LEU A 220 -5.04 6.74 -6.45
CA LEU A 220 -3.78 6.04 -6.65
C LEU A 220 -3.39 5.99 -8.13
N VAL A 221 -4.36 5.73 -9.01
CA VAL A 221 -4.15 5.74 -10.47
C VAL A 221 -3.80 7.14 -10.97
N ALA A 222 -4.46 8.18 -10.45
CA ALA A 222 -4.16 9.58 -10.81
C ALA A 222 -2.73 9.98 -10.38
N PHE A 223 -2.33 9.63 -9.15
CA PHE A 223 -0.96 9.82 -8.68
C PHE A 223 0.05 9.06 -9.56
N TRP A 224 -0.20 7.78 -9.83
CA TRP A 224 0.69 6.94 -10.63
C TRP A 224 0.93 7.52 -12.04
N ARG A 225 -0.11 8.03 -12.70
CA ARG A 225 0.02 8.67 -14.02
C ARG A 225 0.95 9.87 -13.97
N GLU A 226 0.81 10.73 -12.96
CA GLU A 226 1.66 11.91 -12.80
C GLU A 226 3.10 11.51 -12.45
N TYR A 227 3.27 10.51 -11.59
CA TYR A 227 4.58 9.95 -11.25
C TYR A 227 5.29 9.40 -12.49
N GLN A 228 4.63 8.59 -13.31
CA GLN A 228 5.18 8.06 -14.56
C GLN A 228 5.57 9.19 -15.52
N ARG A 229 4.69 10.17 -15.70
CA ARG A 229 4.98 11.33 -16.55
C ARG A 229 6.27 12.04 -16.13
N VAL A 230 6.46 12.27 -14.83
CA VAL A 230 7.67 12.90 -14.30
C VAL A 230 8.91 12.01 -14.48
N CYS A 231 8.79 10.71 -14.23
CA CYS A 231 9.89 9.76 -14.45
C CYS A 231 10.33 9.73 -15.92
N ASP A 232 9.37 9.71 -16.84
CA ASP A 232 9.66 9.76 -18.30
C ASP A 232 10.30 11.08 -18.70
N GLU A 233 9.83 12.21 -18.16
CA GLU A 233 10.44 13.51 -18.37
C GLU A 233 11.92 13.54 -17.90
N ILE A 234 12.19 13.06 -16.69
CA ILE A 234 13.54 12.98 -16.12
C ILE A 234 14.43 12.11 -17.01
N LYS A 235 13.94 10.94 -17.42
CA LYS A 235 14.68 10.00 -18.27
C LYS A 235 15.01 10.60 -19.63
N ASN A 236 14.07 11.31 -20.23
CA ASN A 236 14.24 11.92 -21.55
C ASN A 236 15.20 13.12 -21.52
N ILE A 237 15.09 13.98 -20.49
CA ILE A 237 15.94 15.19 -20.37
C ILE A 237 17.35 14.83 -19.89
N TYR A 238 17.44 13.82 -19.00
CA TYR A 238 18.69 13.43 -18.35
C TYR A 238 19.04 11.94 -18.60
N PRO A 239 19.22 11.50 -19.86
CA PRO A 239 19.38 10.06 -20.19
C PRO A 239 20.64 9.42 -19.57
N GLN A 240 21.60 10.23 -19.11
CA GLN A 240 22.82 9.74 -18.46
C GLN A 240 22.71 9.63 -16.94
N ILE A 241 21.53 9.97 -16.38
CA ILE A 241 21.35 9.91 -14.93
C ILE A 241 21.36 8.44 -14.46
N ARG A 242 22.09 8.16 -13.39
CA ARG A 242 22.17 6.82 -12.80
C ARG A 242 21.49 6.71 -11.44
N GLU A 243 21.27 7.87 -10.83
CA GLU A 243 20.78 7.97 -9.46
C GLU A 243 19.84 9.17 -9.34
N ILE A 244 18.73 8.98 -8.65
CA ILE A 244 17.76 10.02 -8.29
C ILE A 244 17.57 9.96 -6.78
N GLY A 245 17.72 11.12 -6.10
CA GLY A 245 17.35 11.25 -4.70
C GLY A 245 15.82 11.27 -4.57
N VAL A 246 15.22 10.38 -3.79
CA VAL A 246 13.76 10.35 -3.59
C VAL A 246 13.43 10.80 -2.18
N PHE A 247 12.54 11.80 -2.06
CA PHE A 247 12.10 12.39 -0.79
C PHE A 247 10.60 12.16 -0.62
N PRO A 248 10.19 11.05 0.01
CA PRO A 248 8.79 10.65 0.08
C PRO A 248 8.11 11.19 1.35
N ALA A 249 7.16 12.11 1.18
CA ALA A 249 6.13 12.44 2.15
C ALA A 249 4.78 12.04 1.55
N MET A 250 4.48 10.74 1.56
CA MET A 250 3.33 10.16 0.85
C MET A 250 2.66 9.04 1.65
N PRO A 251 1.42 8.68 1.33
CA PRO A 251 0.77 7.50 1.88
C PRO A 251 1.49 6.21 1.49
N VAL A 252 1.35 5.17 2.31
CA VAL A 252 2.03 3.87 2.08
C VAL A 252 1.59 3.15 0.80
N SER A 253 0.38 3.41 0.32
CA SER A 253 -0.13 2.86 -0.95
C SER A 253 0.55 3.44 -2.18
N ALA A 254 1.18 4.62 -2.06
CA ALA A 254 1.88 5.30 -3.16
C ALA A 254 3.38 4.93 -3.27
N ALA A 255 3.89 4.08 -2.38
CA ALA A 255 5.32 3.77 -2.25
C ALA A 255 5.83 2.57 -3.12
#